data_f06458e2b7789b64dbc6244f40980b93
#
_entry.id   f06458e2b7789b64dbc6244f40980b93
#
_cell.length_a   1.000
_cell.length_b   1.000
_cell.length_c   1.000
_cell.angle_alpha   90.00
_cell.angle_beta   90.00
_cell.angle_gamma   90.00
#
_symmetry.space_group_name_H-M   'P 1'
#
loop_
_entity.id
_entity.type
_entity.pdbx_description
1 polymer ?
#
loop_
_entity_poly.entity_id
_entity_poly.type
_entity_poly.pdbx_seq_one_letter_code
_entity_poly.pdbx_strand_id
1 'polypeptide(L)'
;MTMHHHSGDPKLKVLIRLNADAETARIEVHGVVTVANVRALYVVCRRVTSKLPSFELVLDLAHARVSAAAIEELRERARASLMSSGIDGTETPCRLRLVDPLVILKAKEHV
;
A
#
# COMPACT_ATOMS: atom_id res chain seq x y z
N MET A 1 16.18 -2.06 -21.24
CA MET A 1 16.17 -1.55 -20.67
C MET A 1 16.00 -0.93 -19.75
N THR A 2 16.12 -0.92 -19.40
CA THR A 2 15.79 -0.48 -18.61
C THR A 2 15.96 0.64 -18.09
N MET A 3 15.78 1.09 -17.96
CA MET A 3 15.77 1.94 -17.50
C MET A 3 15.97 2.54 -16.56
N HIS A 4 16.27 2.77 -16.37
CA HIS A 4 16.24 3.24 -15.45
C HIS A 4 16.48 4.18 -14.91
N HIS A 5 16.39 4.64 -14.56
CA HIS A 5 16.42 5.44 -14.04
C HIS A 5 16.57 6.09 -13.18
N HIS A 6 16.55 6.26 -12.60
CA HIS A 6 16.56 7.08 -11.90
C HIS A 6 16.73 7.46 -10.86
N SER A 7 16.65 7.50 -11.02
CA SER A 7 17.42 8.27 -10.31
C SER A 7 17.18 8.42 -8.80
N GLY A 8 17.39 8.04 -7.85
CA GLY A 8 17.26 8.29 -6.45
C GLY A 8 15.94 7.97 -5.80
N ASP A 9 14.91 7.89 -6.58
CA ASP A 9 13.61 7.54 -6.05
C ASP A 9 13.54 6.07 -5.74
N PRO A 10 13.10 5.73 -4.52
CA PRO A 10 12.92 4.31 -4.23
C PRO A 10 11.81 3.73 -5.07
N LYS A 11 12.05 2.58 -5.61
CA LYS A 11 11.05 1.89 -6.39
C LYS A 11 10.31 0.92 -5.51
N LEU A 12 9.01 0.89 -5.68
CA LEU A 12 8.18 -0.10 -5.03
C LEU A 12 8.02 -1.29 -5.93
N LYS A 13 8.14 -2.46 -5.36
CA LYS A 13 7.81 -3.69 -6.04
C LYS A 13 6.59 -4.27 -5.38
N VAL A 14 5.58 -4.57 -6.17
CA VAL A 14 4.31 -5.05 -5.66
C VAL A 14 3.99 -6.37 -6.31
N LEU A 15 3.71 -7.37 -5.48
CA LEU A 15 3.29 -8.69 -5.93
C LEU A 15 1.90 -8.94 -5.40
N ILE A 16 1.01 -9.41 -6.27
CA ILE A 16 -0.37 -9.69 -5.86
C ILE A 16 -0.58 -11.19 -5.90
N ARG A 17 -0.98 -11.75 -4.76
CA ARG A 17 -1.28 -13.17 -4.64
C ARG A 17 -2.75 -13.33 -4.29
N LEU A 18 -3.45 -14.10 -5.08
CA LEU A 18 -4.88 -14.31 -4.89
C LEU A 18 -5.11 -15.68 -4.28
N ASN A 19 -5.99 -15.72 -3.29
CA ASN A 19 -6.48 -16.96 -2.72
C ASN A 19 -7.98 -16.98 -2.89
N ALA A 20 -8.46 -17.71 -3.90
CA ALA A 20 -9.87 -17.71 -4.22
C ALA A 20 -10.70 -18.40 -3.12
N ASP A 21 -10.15 -19.44 -2.50
CA ASP A 21 -10.89 -20.17 -1.47
C ASP A 21 -11.17 -19.30 -0.25
N ALA A 22 -10.18 -18.48 0.14
CA ALA A 22 -10.32 -17.59 1.29
C ALA A 22 -10.86 -16.23 0.89
N GLU A 23 -11.03 -15.98 -0.40
CA GLU A 23 -11.43 -14.69 -0.93
C GLU A 23 -10.55 -13.57 -0.40
N THR A 24 -9.25 -13.78 -0.49
CA THR A 24 -8.27 -12.76 -0.09
C THR A 24 -7.33 -12.45 -1.24
N ALA A 25 -6.92 -11.20 -1.29
CA ALA A 25 -5.89 -10.74 -2.20
C ALA A 25 -4.76 -10.16 -1.36
N ARG A 26 -3.61 -10.79 -1.42
CA ARG A 26 -2.45 -10.33 -0.66
C ARG A 26 -1.59 -9.47 -1.57
N ILE A 27 -1.41 -8.24 -1.15
CA ILE A 27 -0.60 -7.27 -1.89
C ILE A 27 0.71 -7.13 -1.14
N GLU A 28 1.73 -7.79 -1.65
CA GLU A 28 3.04 -7.84 -0.99
C GLU A 28 3.89 -6.71 -1.51
N VAL A 29 4.39 -5.87 -0.61
CA VAL A 29 5.11 -4.65 -0.99
C VAL A 29 6.56 -4.77 -0.54
N HIS A 30 7.46 -4.48 -1.47
CA HIS A 30 8.90 -4.44 -1.21
C HIS A 30 9.39 -3.04 -1.55
N GLY A 31 10.34 -2.55 -0.75
CA GLY A 31 10.94 -1.25 -0.98
C GLY A 31 10.63 -0.30 0.16
N VAL A 32 10.71 0.99 -0.14
CA VAL A 32 10.51 2.04 0.87
C VAL A 32 9.23 2.79 0.54
N VAL A 33 8.29 2.79 1.48
CA VAL A 33 7.01 3.47 1.31
C VAL A 33 7.06 4.77 2.10
N THR A 34 6.76 5.86 1.42
CA THR A 34 6.69 7.18 2.03
C THR A 34 5.38 7.84 1.63
N VAL A 35 5.09 9.00 2.22
CA VAL A 35 3.88 9.74 1.81
C VAL A 35 3.95 10.14 0.34
N ALA A 36 5.15 10.21 -0.24
CA ALA A 36 5.29 10.57 -1.64
C ALA A 36 4.82 9.46 -2.57
N ASN A 37 4.93 8.20 -2.16
CA ASN A 37 4.57 7.08 -3.06
C ASN A 37 3.46 6.20 -2.52
N VAL A 38 2.92 6.48 -1.33
CA VAL A 38 1.87 5.63 -0.76
C VAL A 38 0.62 5.60 -1.63
N ARG A 39 0.40 6.64 -2.42
CA ARG A 39 -0.76 6.67 -3.32
C ARG A 39 -0.72 5.56 -4.36
N ALA A 40 0.48 5.14 -4.76
CA ALA A 40 0.59 4.02 -5.69
C ALA A 40 -0.05 2.76 -5.11
N LEU A 41 0.07 2.57 -3.81
CA LEU A 41 -0.56 1.43 -3.16
C LEU A 41 -2.07 1.55 -3.16
N TYR A 42 -2.59 2.77 -2.97
CA TYR A 42 -4.04 2.98 -3.04
C TYR A 42 -4.58 2.64 -4.41
N VAL A 43 -3.85 3.00 -5.46
CA VAL A 43 -4.27 2.69 -6.82
C VAL A 43 -4.35 1.18 -7.01
N VAL A 44 -3.34 0.45 -6.53
CA VAL A 44 -3.33 -1.00 -6.64
C VAL A 44 -4.52 -1.60 -5.89
N CYS A 45 -4.73 -1.17 -4.64
CA CYS A 45 -5.83 -1.68 -3.83
C CYS A 45 -7.16 -1.43 -4.50
N ARG A 46 -7.36 -0.24 -5.07
CA ARG A 46 -8.60 0.10 -5.72
C ARG A 46 -8.85 -0.76 -6.95
N ARG A 47 -7.78 -1.03 -7.71
CA ARG A 47 -7.91 -1.87 -8.89
C ARG A 47 -8.30 -3.29 -8.52
N VAL A 48 -7.69 -3.82 -7.47
CA VAL A 48 -8.03 -5.17 -7.02
C VAL A 48 -9.48 -5.21 -6.53
N THR A 49 -9.89 -4.24 -5.71
CA THR A 49 -11.25 -4.18 -5.20
C THR A 49 -12.26 -4.06 -6.34
N SER A 50 -11.92 -3.29 -7.36
CA SER A 50 -12.81 -3.10 -8.50
C SER A 50 -13.07 -4.42 -9.23
N LYS A 51 -12.08 -5.26 -9.31
CA LYS A 51 -12.22 -6.53 -10.03
C LYS A 51 -12.68 -7.67 -9.14
N LEU A 52 -12.39 -7.58 -7.84
CA LEU A 52 -12.67 -8.64 -6.88
C LEU A 52 -13.34 -8.02 -5.65
N PRO A 53 -14.56 -7.51 -5.81
CA PRO A 53 -15.18 -6.72 -4.74
C PRO A 53 -15.47 -7.49 -3.47
N SER A 54 -15.57 -8.81 -3.54
CA SER A 54 -15.84 -9.61 -2.34
C SER A 54 -14.57 -9.99 -1.59
N PHE A 55 -13.40 -9.72 -2.17
CA PHE A 55 -12.14 -10.14 -1.57
C PHE A 55 -11.71 -9.16 -0.48
N GLU A 56 -11.15 -9.71 0.59
CA GLU A 56 -10.46 -8.91 1.58
C GLU A 56 -9.04 -8.64 1.08
N LEU A 57 -8.59 -7.41 1.19
CA LEU A 57 -7.23 -7.07 0.83
C LEU A 57 -6.32 -7.19 2.03
N VAL A 58 -5.19 -7.85 1.85
CA VAL A 58 -4.15 -7.91 2.87
C VAL A 58 -2.96 -7.16 2.31
N LEU A 59 -2.72 -5.96 2.82
CA LEU A 59 -1.56 -5.18 2.40
C LEU A 59 -0.39 -5.62 3.27
N ASP A 60 0.48 -6.41 2.67
CA ASP A 60 1.57 -7.05 3.38
C ASP A 60 2.82 -6.20 3.28
N LEU A 61 3.15 -5.54 4.37
CA LEU A 61 4.30 -4.64 4.44
C LEU A 61 5.49 -5.30 5.11
N ALA A 62 5.43 -6.62 5.35
CA ALA A 62 6.46 -7.31 6.09
C ALA A 62 7.83 -7.26 5.42
N HIS A 63 7.86 -6.99 4.11
CA HIS A 63 9.10 -6.88 3.37
C HIS A 63 9.41 -5.43 2.99
N ALA A 64 8.70 -4.48 3.58
CA ALA A 64 8.85 -3.07 3.24
C ALA A 64 9.37 -2.29 4.43
N ARG A 65 9.96 -1.16 4.11
CA ARG A 65 10.33 -0.15 5.10
C ARG A 65 9.39 1.02 4.87
N VAL A 66 8.72 1.47 5.92
CA VAL A 66 7.62 2.43 5.76
C VAL A 66 7.88 3.61 6.67
N SER A 67 7.75 4.83 6.14
CA SER A 67 7.93 6.01 6.98
C SER A 67 6.81 6.08 8.01
N ALA A 68 7.11 6.74 9.14
CA ALA A 68 6.13 6.85 10.22
C ALA A 68 4.85 7.52 9.74
N ALA A 69 4.97 8.56 8.92
CA ALA A 69 3.78 9.24 8.42
C ALA A 69 2.97 8.35 7.48
N ALA A 70 3.65 7.58 6.64
CA ALA A 70 2.95 6.71 5.71
C ALA A 70 2.24 5.57 6.43
N ILE A 71 2.87 4.99 7.46
CA ILE A 71 2.22 3.89 8.15
C ILE A 71 0.99 4.38 8.93
N GLU A 72 1.05 5.59 9.46
CA GLU A 72 -0.10 6.14 10.15
C GLU A 72 -1.26 6.36 9.18
N GLU A 73 -0.94 6.87 8.00
CA GLU A 73 -1.98 7.06 6.99
C GLU A 73 -2.59 5.73 6.57
N LEU A 74 -1.76 4.72 6.37
CA LEU A 74 -2.26 3.40 5.99
C LEU A 74 -3.12 2.78 7.09
N ARG A 75 -2.71 2.94 8.34
CA ARG A 75 -3.50 2.42 9.46
C ARG A 75 -4.85 3.11 9.56
N GLU A 76 -4.86 4.41 9.30
CA GLU A 76 -6.11 5.15 9.31
C GLU A 76 -7.04 4.66 8.20
N ARG A 77 -6.51 4.43 7.01
CA ARG A 77 -7.31 3.91 5.91
C ARG A 77 -7.85 2.51 6.22
N ALA A 78 -7.03 1.68 6.84
CA ALA A 78 -7.47 0.33 7.20
C ALA A 78 -8.58 0.38 8.23
N ARG A 79 -8.46 1.26 9.22
CA ARG A 79 -9.48 1.41 10.25
C ARG A 79 -10.80 1.87 9.67
N ALA A 80 -10.73 2.79 8.72
CA ALA A 80 -11.93 3.33 8.09
C ALA A 80 -12.46 2.40 6.99
N SER A 81 -11.69 1.40 6.59
CA SER A 81 -12.02 0.50 5.49
C SER A 81 -12.31 1.26 4.20
N LEU A 82 -11.52 2.30 3.95
CA LEU A 82 -11.71 3.17 2.79
C LEU A 82 -10.40 3.39 2.08
N MET A 83 -10.50 3.53 0.76
CA MET A 83 -9.36 3.91 -0.06
C MET A 83 -9.71 5.15 -0.86
N SER A 84 -8.79 6.09 -0.86
CA SER A 84 -8.96 7.32 -1.62
C SER A 84 -8.91 7.02 -3.11
N SER A 85 -9.82 7.64 -3.86
CA SER A 85 -9.76 7.57 -5.32
C SER A 85 -8.60 8.38 -5.85
N GLY A 86 -8.18 9.38 -5.12
CA GLY A 86 -7.04 10.21 -5.49
C GLY A 86 -7.34 11.28 -6.51
N ILE A 87 -8.18 11.02 -7.48
CA ILE A 87 -8.40 11.97 -8.57
C ILE A 87 -9.61 12.83 -8.31
N ASP A 88 -10.72 12.21 -8.00
CA ASP A 88 -11.97 12.94 -7.82
C ASP A 88 -12.32 13.12 -6.35
N GLY A 89 -11.45 12.68 -5.47
CA GLY A 89 -11.67 12.84 -4.04
C GLY A 89 -12.65 11.86 -3.41
N THR A 90 -13.27 11.00 -4.20
CA THR A 90 -14.16 10.00 -3.61
C THR A 90 -13.37 8.88 -3.00
N GLU A 91 -13.98 8.20 -2.05
CA GLU A 91 -13.34 7.07 -1.39
C GLU A 91 -14.11 5.80 -1.72
N THR A 92 -13.35 4.75 -1.97
CA THR A 92 -13.92 3.46 -2.34
C THR A 92 -13.90 2.55 -1.13
N PRO A 93 -15.05 1.99 -0.73
CA PRO A 93 -15.08 1.01 0.36
C PRO A 93 -14.19 -0.19 0.02
N CYS A 94 -13.40 -0.62 0.99
CA CYS A 94 -12.42 -1.65 0.77
C CYS A 94 -12.06 -2.27 2.10
N ARG A 95 -12.26 -3.58 2.24
CA ARG A 95 -11.84 -4.28 3.44
C ARG A 95 -10.35 -4.48 3.36
N LEU A 96 -9.62 -3.78 4.23
CA LEU A 96 -8.18 -3.74 4.18
C LEU A 96 -7.59 -4.15 5.52
N ARG A 97 -6.71 -5.13 5.48
CA ARG A 97 -5.95 -5.54 6.64
C ARG A 97 -4.48 -5.31 6.36
N LEU A 98 -3.76 -4.82 7.37
CA LEU A 98 -2.34 -4.54 7.23
C LEU A 98 -1.53 -5.61 7.94
N VAL A 99 -0.43 -6.02 7.32
CA VAL A 99 0.63 -6.76 7.99
C VAL A 99 1.76 -5.77 8.21
N ASP A 100 2.21 -5.66 9.46
CA ASP A 100 3.13 -4.61 9.86
C ASP A 100 4.43 -4.64 9.06
N PRO A 101 5.02 -3.46 8.84
CA PRO A 101 6.24 -3.38 8.06
C PRO A 101 7.45 -3.96 8.77
N LEU A 102 8.46 -4.28 7.97
CA LEU A 102 9.74 -4.75 8.48
C LEU A 102 10.36 -3.69 9.40
N VAL A 103 10.33 -2.44 8.97
CA VAL A 103 10.90 -1.33 9.73
C VAL A 103 10.01 -0.11 9.52
N ILE A 104 9.74 0.60 10.59
CA ILE A 104 9.11 1.90 10.49
C ILE A 104 10.22 2.95 10.60
N LEU A 105 10.35 3.74 9.54
CA LEU A 105 11.38 4.76 9.46
C LEU A 105 10.88 6.01 10.16
N LYS A 106 11.57 6.43 11.20
CA LYS A 106 11.18 7.62 11.93
C LYS A 106 11.59 8.85 11.17
N ALA A 107 10.78 9.90 11.32
CA ALA A 107 11.14 11.18 10.73
C ALA A 107 12.46 11.67 11.32
N LYS A 108 13.31 12.29 10.49
CA LYS A 108 14.52 12.91 10.98
C LYS A 108 14.16 14.15 11.73
N GLU A 109 14.70 14.23 12.87
CA GLU A 109 14.54 15.44 13.62
C GLU A 109 15.59 16.41 13.26
N HIS A 110 15.90 16.87 13.05
CA HIS A 110 16.78 17.40 12.79
C HIS A 110 17.37 17.70 12.92
N VAL A 111 17.33 17.59 12.86
CA VAL A 111 18.08 17.51 12.90
C VAL A 111 18.52 18.19 12.59
#